data_aa7bb64378930f5d22a1aed87ef3f795
#
_entry.id   aa7bb64378930f5d22a1aed87ef3f795
#
_cell.length_a   1.000
_cell.length_b   1.000
_cell.length_c   1.000
_cell.angle_alpha   90.00
_cell.angle_beta   90.00
_cell.angle_gamma   90.00
#
_symmetry.space_group_name_H-M   'P 1'
#
loop_
_entity.id
_entity.type
_entity.pdbx_description
1 polymer ?
#
loop_
_entity_poly.entity_id
_entity_poly.type
_entity_poly.pdbx_seq_one_letter_code
_entity_poly.pdbx_strand_id
1 'polypeptide(L)'
;MFEKIRKMKNKKGFTLVELIVVLVILAILAALLIPALTGYIDRAREEAIVTETRQTLMAIQTEASSLYGHQDAGSFNPSIITYEEVKALSETTGSYHAVISSDGKVKDLTYVNSDGKYTCVYDADGTTKFDVSKNSTAAPAQDNACVLG
;
A
#
# COMPACT_ATOMS: atom_id res chain seq x y z
N MET A 1 -34.62 -32.50 -41.61
CA MET A 1 -34.13 -32.63 -40.22
C MET A 1 -32.85 -33.47 -40.15
N PHE A 2 -32.72 -34.51 -40.91
CA PHE A 2 -31.51 -35.39 -40.89
C PHE A 2 -30.26 -34.80 -41.56
N GLU A 3 -30.38 -33.86 -42.47
CA GLU A 3 -29.19 -33.18 -43.05
C GLU A 3 -28.45 -32.22 -42.12
N LYS A 4 -29.16 -31.60 -41.16
CA LYS A 4 -28.54 -30.74 -40.16
C LYS A 4 -27.67 -31.53 -39.17
N ILE A 5 -28.03 -32.74 -38.83
CA ILE A 5 -27.28 -33.63 -37.96
C ILE A 5 -26.00 -34.15 -38.64
N ARG A 6 -26.04 -34.32 -39.96
CA ARG A 6 -24.89 -34.78 -40.78
C ARG A 6 -23.82 -33.70 -40.94
N LYS A 7 -24.17 -32.40 -40.95
CA LYS A 7 -23.26 -31.27 -40.97
C LYS A 7 -22.52 -31.03 -39.65
N MET A 8 -23.07 -31.49 -38.54
CA MET A 8 -22.42 -31.36 -37.22
C MET A 8 -21.36 -32.44 -36.98
N LYS A 9 -21.32 -33.54 -37.75
CA LYS A 9 -20.39 -34.64 -37.63
C LYS A 9 -19.00 -34.35 -38.17
N ASN A 10 -18.82 -33.26 -38.92
CA ASN A 10 -17.53 -32.83 -39.52
C ASN A 10 -16.79 -31.76 -38.72
N LYS A 11 -17.19 -31.45 -37.50
CA LYS A 11 -16.36 -30.67 -36.61
C LYS A 11 -15.28 -31.58 -36.06
N LYS A 12 -14.07 -31.45 -36.56
CA LYS A 12 -12.88 -32.09 -35.99
C LYS A 12 -12.79 -31.63 -34.53
N GLY A 13 -13.14 -32.53 -33.60
CA GLY A 13 -12.91 -32.32 -32.18
C GLY A 13 -11.43 -32.43 -31.85
N PHE A 14 -10.98 -31.76 -30.80
CA PHE A 14 -9.62 -31.93 -30.28
C PHE A 14 -9.40 -33.37 -29.81
N THR A 15 -8.22 -33.92 -30.05
CA THR A 15 -7.82 -35.21 -29.52
C THR A 15 -7.45 -35.03 -28.02
N LEU A 16 -7.62 -36.10 -27.22
CA LEU A 16 -7.23 -36.12 -25.81
C LEU A 16 -5.74 -35.80 -25.64
N VAL A 17 -4.90 -36.30 -26.55
CA VAL A 17 -3.45 -36.09 -26.56
C VAL A 17 -3.10 -34.63 -26.79
N GLU A 18 -3.77 -33.94 -27.75
CA GLU A 18 -3.56 -32.52 -28.01
C GLU A 18 -3.89 -31.68 -26.75
N LEU A 19 -4.97 -32.03 -26.04
CA LEU A 19 -5.35 -31.34 -24.82
C LEU A 19 -4.30 -31.53 -23.70
N ILE A 20 -3.82 -32.77 -23.51
CA ILE A 20 -2.80 -33.06 -22.50
C ILE A 20 -1.50 -32.30 -22.81
N VAL A 21 -1.04 -32.29 -24.05
CA VAL A 21 0.18 -31.58 -24.44
C VAL A 21 0.08 -30.09 -24.15
N VAL A 22 -1.05 -29.46 -24.47
CA VAL A 22 -1.28 -28.04 -24.18
C VAL A 22 -1.27 -27.77 -22.68
N LEU A 23 -1.91 -28.61 -21.87
CA LEU A 23 -1.91 -28.48 -20.42
C LEU A 23 -0.49 -28.60 -19.82
N VAL A 24 0.34 -29.53 -20.32
CA VAL A 24 1.73 -29.69 -19.87
C VAL A 24 2.56 -28.44 -20.21
N ILE A 25 2.43 -27.93 -21.43
CA ILE A 25 3.14 -26.69 -21.83
C ILE A 25 2.72 -25.51 -20.94
N LEU A 26 1.42 -25.33 -20.70
CA LEU A 26 0.92 -24.28 -19.83
C LEU A 26 1.43 -24.43 -18.40
N ALA A 27 1.50 -25.65 -17.87
CA ALA A 27 2.02 -25.93 -16.53
C ALA A 27 3.50 -25.55 -16.40
N ILE A 28 4.32 -25.86 -17.42
CA ILE A 28 5.75 -25.49 -17.43
C ILE A 28 5.91 -23.98 -17.50
N LEU A 29 5.15 -23.28 -18.37
CA LEU A 29 5.20 -21.83 -18.46
C LEU A 29 4.75 -21.16 -17.18
N ALA A 30 3.67 -21.64 -16.55
CA ALA A 30 3.20 -21.13 -15.28
C ALA A 30 4.24 -21.31 -14.16
N ALA A 31 4.91 -22.46 -14.09
CA ALA A 31 5.95 -22.74 -13.10
C ALA A 31 7.12 -21.75 -13.17
N LEU A 32 7.46 -21.24 -14.35
CA LEU A 32 8.53 -20.26 -14.55
C LEU A 32 8.07 -18.83 -14.29
N LEU A 33 6.80 -18.49 -14.61
CA LEU A 33 6.28 -17.12 -14.51
C LEU A 33 5.85 -16.74 -13.11
N ILE A 34 5.28 -17.67 -12.33
CA ILE A 34 4.74 -17.39 -10.99
C ILE A 34 5.80 -16.82 -10.04
N PRO A 35 7.01 -17.41 -9.88
CA PRO A 35 8.03 -16.87 -8.99
C PRO A 35 8.50 -15.46 -9.36
N ALA A 36 8.63 -15.18 -10.65
CA ALA A 36 9.03 -13.87 -11.13
C ALA A 36 7.95 -12.80 -10.86
N LEU A 37 6.68 -13.18 -11.04
CA LEU A 37 5.55 -12.28 -10.87
C LEU A 37 5.33 -11.91 -9.38
N THR A 38 5.51 -12.85 -8.46
CA THR A 38 5.35 -12.58 -7.02
C THR A 38 6.37 -11.58 -6.50
N GLY A 39 7.63 -11.68 -6.93
CA GLY A 39 8.67 -10.71 -6.56
C GLY A 39 8.39 -9.30 -7.11
N TYR A 40 7.82 -9.19 -8.29
CA TYR A 40 7.43 -7.90 -8.86
C TYR A 40 6.26 -7.27 -8.11
N ILE A 41 5.26 -8.07 -7.74
CA ILE A 41 4.09 -7.61 -6.96
C ILE A 41 4.52 -7.08 -5.58
N ASP A 42 5.44 -7.76 -4.90
CA ASP A 42 5.94 -7.31 -3.60
C ASP A 42 6.64 -5.94 -3.71
N ARG A 43 7.51 -5.74 -4.70
CA ARG A 43 8.15 -4.43 -4.95
C ARG A 43 7.14 -3.33 -5.25
N ALA A 44 6.13 -3.62 -6.09
CA ALA A 44 5.09 -2.65 -6.39
C ALA A 44 4.30 -2.23 -5.14
N ARG A 45 4.07 -3.16 -4.21
CA ARG A 45 3.42 -2.86 -2.92
C ARG A 45 4.31 -2.04 -1.99
N GLU A 46 5.60 -2.31 -1.94
CA GLU A 46 6.57 -1.50 -1.19
C GLU A 46 6.63 -0.06 -1.71
N GLU A 47 6.62 0.14 -3.02
CA GLU A 47 6.55 1.49 -3.62
C GLU A 47 5.21 2.18 -3.35
N ALA A 48 4.11 1.42 -3.36
CA ALA A 48 2.79 1.96 -3.06
C ALA A 48 2.70 2.46 -1.62
N ILE A 49 3.18 1.70 -0.62
CA ILE A 49 3.13 2.15 0.78
C ILE A 49 4.02 3.38 1.04
N VAL A 50 5.18 3.48 0.37
CA VAL A 50 6.01 4.70 0.45
C VAL A 50 5.24 5.91 -0.08
N THR A 51 4.48 5.73 -1.16
CA THR A 51 3.65 6.79 -1.73
C THR A 51 2.53 7.20 -0.77
N GLU A 52 1.80 6.24 -0.20
CA GLU A 52 0.76 6.50 0.81
C GLU A 52 1.33 7.19 2.05
N THR A 53 2.50 6.76 2.53
CA THR A 53 3.20 7.39 3.65
C THR A 53 3.57 8.84 3.35
N ARG A 54 4.05 9.13 2.14
CA ARG A 54 4.37 10.50 1.71
C ARG A 54 3.12 11.38 1.64
N GLN A 55 2.02 10.87 1.13
CA GLN A 55 0.74 11.59 1.10
C GLN A 55 0.27 11.92 2.51
N THR A 56 0.31 10.94 3.42
CA THR A 56 -0.04 11.14 4.84
C THR A 56 0.91 12.15 5.51
N LEU A 57 2.23 12.04 5.27
CA LEU A 57 3.22 12.98 5.78
C LEU A 57 2.93 14.41 5.33
N MET A 58 2.65 14.62 4.05
CA MET A 58 2.34 15.95 3.50
C MET A 58 1.04 16.51 4.08
N ALA A 59 0.01 15.67 4.27
CA ALA A 59 -1.23 16.07 4.88
C ALA A 59 -1.02 16.52 6.33
N ILE A 60 -0.33 15.73 7.14
CA ILE A 60 0.00 16.07 8.54
C ILE A 60 0.85 17.34 8.59
N GLN A 61 1.87 17.47 7.74
CA GLN A 61 2.72 18.66 7.71
C GLN A 61 1.94 19.91 7.33
N THR A 62 0.96 19.81 6.45
CA THR A 62 0.09 20.92 6.05
C THR A 62 -0.76 21.39 7.23
N GLU A 63 -1.41 20.45 7.93
CA GLU A 63 -2.21 20.76 9.13
C GLU A 63 -1.34 21.32 10.26
N ALA A 64 -0.19 20.70 10.53
CA ALA A 64 0.76 21.17 11.53
C ALA A 64 1.25 22.59 11.24
N SER A 65 1.56 22.90 9.98
CA SER A 65 2.01 24.24 9.57
C SER A 65 0.90 25.28 9.68
N SER A 66 -0.34 24.90 9.36
CA SER A 66 -1.51 25.76 9.53
C SER A 66 -1.73 26.09 11.02
N LEU A 67 -1.68 25.08 11.89
CA LEU A 67 -1.81 25.27 13.34
C LEU A 67 -0.68 26.13 13.91
N TYR A 68 0.55 25.87 13.52
CA TYR A 68 1.71 26.63 13.98
C TYR A 68 1.63 28.10 13.60
N GLY A 69 1.08 28.41 12.43
CA GLY A 69 0.87 29.78 11.98
C GLY A 69 -0.26 30.55 12.69
N HIS A 70 -1.18 29.84 13.36
CA HIS A 70 -2.34 30.43 14.03
C HIS A 70 -2.23 30.44 15.56
N GLN A 71 -1.23 29.81 16.13
CA GLN A 71 -1.03 29.73 17.59
C GLN A 71 0.12 30.63 18.06
N ASP A 72 0.01 31.13 19.29
CA ASP A 72 1.09 31.88 19.93
C ASP A 72 2.31 30.98 20.17
N ALA A 73 3.50 31.55 20.10
CA ALA A 73 4.76 30.84 20.32
C ALA A 73 4.76 30.13 21.70
N GLY A 74 4.89 28.81 21.69
CA GLY A 74 4.86 27.96 22.89
C GLY A 74 3.51 27.30 23.20
N SER A 75 2.47 27.55 22.39
CA SER A 75 1.13 26.97 22.55
C SER A 75 0.84 25.84 21.55
N PHE A 76 1.81 25.48 20.71
CA PHE A 76 1.62 24.47 19.66
C PHE A 76 1.22 23.12 20.24
N ASN A 77 0.05 22.65 19.85
CA ASN A 77 -0.50 21.33 20.27
C ASN A 77 -0.94 20.53 19.03
N PRO A 78 -0.13 19.58 18.56
CA PRO A 78 -0.46 18.78 17.39
C PRO A 78 -1.59 17.78 17.62
N SER A 79 -1.96 17.48 18.89
CA SER A 79 -3.01 16.49 19.21
C SER A 79 -4.42 16.93 18.77
N ILE A 80 -4.59 18.16 18.33
CA ILE A 80 -5.86 18.66 17.77
C ILE A 80 -6.01 18.33 16.27
N ILE A 81 -4.94 17.89 15.58
CA ILE A 81 -5.01 17.39 14.20
C ILE A 81 -5.80 16.08 14.21
N THR A 82 -6.93 16.08 13.55
CA THR A 82 -7.82 14.92 13.54
C THR A 82 -7.51 13.98 12.38
N TYR A 83 -7.82 12.71 12.59
CA TYR A 83 -7.70 11.69 11.54
C TYR A 83 -8.50 12.05 10.27
N GLU A 84 -9.69 12.61 10.42
CA GLU A 84 -10.56 12.96 9.30
C GLU A 84 -9.96 14.07 8.44
N GLU A 85 -9.29 15.07 9.03
CA GLU A 85 -8.59 16.13 8.29
C GLU A 85 -7.42 15.55 7.50
N VAL A 86 -6.57 14.75 8.15
CA VAL A 86 -5.43 14.09 7.49
C VAL A 86 -5.91 13.17 6.37
N LYS A 87 -6.96 12.38 6.60
CA LYS A 87 -7.53 11.48 5.61
C LYS A 87 -8.12 12.21 4.41
N ALA A 88 -8.79 13.34 4.65
CA ALA A 88 -9.37 14.15 3.58
C ALA A 88 -8.29 14.73 2.65
N LEU A 89 -7.12 15.07 3.17
CA LEU A 89 -6.00 15.62 2.40
C LEU A 89 -5.12 14.53 1.76
N SER A 90 -4.89 13.42 2.47
CA SER A 90 -4.00 12.36 2.00
C SER A 90 -4.68 11.36 1.07
N GLU A 91 -6.02 11.23 1.17
CA GLU A 91 -6.81 10.20 0.46
C GLU A 91 -6.34 8.76 0.75
N THR A 92 -5.62 8.54 1.86
CA THR A 92 -5.11 7.24 2.26
C THR A 92 -6.09 6.52 3.19
N THR A 93 -6.02 5.19 3.24
CA THR A 93 -6.93 4.34 4.04
C THR A 93 -6.24 3.61 5.19
N GLY A 94 -4.92 3.75 5.30
CA GLY A 94 -4.14 3.16 6.38
C GLY A 94 -4.26 3.92 7.69
N SER A 95 -3.56 3.43 8.69
CA SER A 95 -3.44 4.06 10.00
C SER A 95 -2.04 4.62 10.22
N TYR A 96 -1.92 5.65 11.05
CA TYR A 96 -0.63 6.30 11.28
C TYR A 96 -0.42 6.69 12.73
N HIS A 97 0.84 6.91 13.09
CA HIS A 97 1.27 7.61 14.29
C HIS A 97 2.36 8.60 13.92
N ALA A 98 2.21 9.86 14.27
CA ALA A 98 3.14 10.92 13.89
C ALA A 98 3.68 11.66 15.11
N VAL A 99 4.98 11.94 15.07
CA VAL A 99 5.68 12.78 16.06
C VAL A 99 6.03 14.11 15.42
N ILE A 100 5.57 15.20 16.00
CA ILE A 100 5.76 16.56 15.50
C ILE A 100 6.57 17.36 16.51
N SER A 101 7.62 18.02 16.04
CA SER A 101 8.47 18.87 16.86
C SER A 101 7.78 20.19 17.24
N SER A 102 8.28 20.85 18.27
CA SER A 102 7.75 22.12 18.76
C SER A 102 7.81 23.26 17.73
N ASP A 103 8.57 23.11 16.64
CA ASP A 103 8.61 24.03 15.50
C ASP A 103 7.59 23.69 14.39
N GLY A 104 6.70 22.73 14.64
CA GLY A 104 5.63 22.35 13.70
C GLY A 104 6.07 21.41 12.57
N LYS A 105 7.26 20.80 12.66
CA LYS A 105 7.74 19.85 11.64
C LYS A 105 7.52 18.42 12.06
N VAL A 106 7.11 17.57 11.13
CA VAL A 106 7.01 16.13 11.36
C VAL A 106 8.42 15.54 11.46
N LYS A 107 8.74 14.94 12.62
CA LYS A 107 10.01 14.22 12.86
C LYS A 107 9.91 12.77 12.45
N ASP A 108 8.90 12.08 12.96
CA ASP A 108 8.69 10.66 12.71
C ASP A 108 7.25 10.41 12.28
N LEU A 109 7.07 9.45 11.39
CA LEU A 109 5.76 8.96 10.98
C LEU A 109 5.82 7.45 10.76
N THR A 110 5.05 6.71 11.52
CA THR A 110 4.79 5.29 11.28
C THR A 110 3.46 5.16 10.57
N TYR A 111 3.45 4.53 9.41
CA TYR A 111 2.26 4.28 8.62
C TYR A 111 2.08 2.78 8.38
N VAL A 112 0.88 2.28 8.61
CA VAL A 112 0.49 0.89 8.37
C VAL A 112 -0.64 0.89 7.35
N ASN A 113 -0.48 0.16 6.26
CA ASN A 113 -1.53 0.06 5.25
C ASN A 113 -2.80 -0.63 5.78
N SER A 114 -3.90 -0.49 5.09
CA SER A 114 -5.23 -0.94 5.55
C SER A 114 -5.33 -2.45 5.82
N ASP A 115 -4.52 -3.29 5.17
CA ASP A 115 -4.48 -4.74 5.39
C ASP A 115 -3.45 -5.18 6.45
N GLY A 116 -2.68 -4.25 7.00
CA GLY A 116 -1.66 -4.48 8.02
C GLY A 116 -0.41 -5.23 7.54
N LYS A 117 -0.28 -5.49 6.24
CA LYS A 117 0.81 -6.32 5.70
C LYS A 117 2.12 -5.57 5.51
N TYR A 118 2.05 -4.27 5.41
CA TYR A 118 3.22 -3.43 5.23
C TYR A 118 3.20 -2.27 6.22
N THR A 119 4.37 -1.98 6.76
CA THR A 119 4.61 -0.81 7.61
C THR A 119 5.71 0.03 6.95
N CYS A 120 5.50 1.33 6.88
CA CYS A 120 6.50 2.27 6.44
C CYS A 120 6.78 3.28 7.55
N VAL A 121 8.05 3.45 7.88
CA VAL A 121 8.51 4.43 8.87
C VAL A 121 9.25 5.53 8.15
N TYR A 122 8.80 6.76 8.36
CA TYR A 122 9.53 7.96 7.97
C TYR A 122 10.28 8.51 9.18
N ASP A 123 11.55 8.82 9.01
CA ASP A 123 12.42 9.46 10.00
C ASP A 123 13.12 10.66 9.33
N ALA A 124 12.86 11.85 9.85
CA ALA A 124 13.44 13.09 9.31
C ALA A 124 14.95 13.16 9.48
N ASP A 125 15.48 12.57 10.53
CA ASP A 125 16.91 12.59 10.89
C ASP A 125 17.63 11.31 10.45
N GLY A 126 16.87 10.28 10.01
CA GLY A 126 17.41 9.00 9.59
C GLY A 126 18.19 9.04 8.29
N THR A 127 19.11 8.09 8.14
CA THR A 127 19.90 7.89 6.90
C THR A 127 19.01 7.45 5.74
N THR A 128 18.00 6.63 6.02
CA THR A 128 16.95 6.22 5.10
C THR A 128 15.66 6.92 5.50
N LYS A 129 15.19 7.84 4.66
CA LYS A 129 13.98 8.65 4.96
C LYS A 129 12.70 7.83 5.08
N PHE A 130 12.60 6.75 4.33
CA PHE A 130 11.44 5.85 4.34
C PHE A 130 11.95 4.42 4.42
N ASP A 131 11.64 3.74 5.49
CA ASP A 131 11.96 2.33 5.70
C ASP A 131 10.69 1.50 5.64
N VAL A 132 10.68 0.49 4.76
CA VAL A 132 9.51 -0.36 4.53
C VAL A 132 9.79 -1.75 5.05
N SER A 133 8.88 -2.26 5.87
CA SER A 133 8.89 -3.64 6.34
C SER A 133 7.62 -4.38 5.94
N LYS A 134 7.81 -5.62 5.45
CA LYS A 134 6.71 -6.56 5.21
C LYS A 134 6.44 -7.33 6.48
N ASN A 135 5.21 -7.23 6.98
CA ASN A 135 4.81 -7.88 8.21
C ASN A 135 4.47 -9.37 7.96
N SER A 136 5.05 -10.28 8.72
CA SER A 136 4.74 -11.72 8.65
C SER A 136 3.33 -12.03 9.15
N THR A 137 2.84 -11.23 10.11
CA THR A 137 1.47 -11.20 10.61
C THR A 137 0.97 -9.77 10.46
N ALA A 138 -0.31 -9.57 10.16
CA ALA A 138 -0.86 -8.22 10.00
C ALA A 138 -0.55 -7.36 11.24
N ALA A 139 0.12 -6.21 11.02
CA ALA A 139 0.41 -5.27 12.08
C ALA A 139 -0.89 -4.64 12.60
N PRO A 140 -0.98 -4.34 13.90
CA PRO A 140 -2.11 -3.59 14.44
C PRO A 140 -2.18 -2.20 13.81
N ALA A 141 -3.40 -1.69 13.66
CA ALA A 141 -3.61 -0.31 13.24
C ALA A 141 -2.95 0.64 14.25
N GLN A 142 -2.39 1.74 13.74
CA GLN A 142 -1.87 2.82 14.57
C GLN A 142 -3.03 3.63 15.18
N ASP A 143 -2.75 4.43 16.19
CA ASP A 143 -3.74 5.21 16.94
C ASP A 143 -4.28 6.44 16.17
N ASN A 144 -3.75 6.72 14.99
CA ASN A 144 -4.05 7.89 14.16
C ASN A 144 -3.83 9.22 14.91
N ALA A 145 -2.81 9.26 15.76
CA ALA A 145 -2.49 10.41 16.59
C ALA A 145 -1.29 11.21 16.04
N CYS A 146 -1.33 12.51 16.26
CA CYS A 146 -0.19 13.41 16.15
C CYS A 146 0.23 13.84 17.55
N VAL A 147 1.46 13.58 17.94
CA VAL A 147 1.98 13.89 19.28
C VAL A 147 3.18 14.85 19.21
N LEU A 148 3.38 15.61 20.30
CA LEU A 148 4.55 16.46 20.43
C LEU A 148 5.75 15.62 20.89
N GLY A 149 6.90 15.73 20.20
CA GLY A 149 8.13 14.99 20.50
C GLY A 149 9.39 15.83 20.39
#